data_5a1446d491a32a1b2b264264a02551fe
#
_entry.id   5a1446d491a32a1b2b264264a02551fe
#
_cell.length_a   1.000
_cell.length_b   1.000
_cell.length_c   1.000
_cell.angle_alpha   90.00
_cell.angle_beta   90.00
_cell.angle_gamma   90.00
#
_symmetry.space_group_name_H-M   'P 1'
#
loop_
_entity.id
_entity.type
_entity.pdbx_description
1 polymer ?
#
loop_
_entity_poly.entity_id
_entity_poly.type
_entity_poly.pdbx_seq_one_letter_code
_entity_poly.pdbx_strand_id
1 'polypeptide(L)'
;MTKIKKVIYTCITGEYDDACAHVYVDDTWDYVMFTDNQYLLGMPQYMHWQIRPLQFDKLTNVKNARWHKINANKLFPEYEISLWIDGNIVIMKPTFFERINRFVKSGTTIAIPIHPERTCIYDEAEKIKELKIDNKNTINQEMRRLRLSGYPRENGLNETCIILRRHNDKKIVRLQRAWWKMVHNYSKRDQLSYNWAAWRHRVHTTPMFDTPGEHRHLNELLFVHKRSHNQSPSDNFDIWVGPRWLVRGLALFVFHNKKDFITKHTR
;
A
#
# COMPACT_ATOMS: atom_id res chain seq x y z
N MET A 1 -18.29 25.64 -4.71
CA MET A 1 -17.90 24.42 -3.98
C MET A 1 -16.38 24.42 -3.85
N THR A 2 -15.83 24.33 -2.66
CA THR A 2 -14.39 24.20 -2.45
C THR A 2 -13.92 22.90 -3.07
N LYS A 3 -12.84 22.96 -3.87
CA LYS A 3 -12.24 21.78 -4.52
C LYS A 3 -11.70 20.83 -3.43
N ILE A 4 -12.16 19.59 -3.41
CA ILE A 4 -11.68 18.55 -2.49
C ILE A 4 -10.18 18.35 -2.69
N LYS A 5 -9.36 18.55 -1.65
CA LYS A 5 -7.92 18.29 -1.70
C LYS A 5 -7.64 16.79 -1.53
N LYS A 6 -6.91 16.22 -2.46
CA LYS A 6 -6.63 14.79 -2.56
C LYS A 6 -5.13 14.54 -2.72
N VAL A 7 -4.59 13.56 -2.02
CA VAL A 7 -3.17 13.19 -2.10
C VAL A 7 -3.00 11.69 -2.34
N ILE A 8 -2.15 11.34 -3.28
CA ILE A 8 -1.58 9.99 -3.43
C ILE A 8 -0.23 10.01 -2.77
N TYR A 9 0.06 8.97 -1.98
CA TYR A 9 1.34 8.94 -1.31
C TYR A 9 1.88 7.53 -1.09
N THR A 10 3.18 7.46 -0.98
CA THR A 10 3.94 6.24 -0.67
C THR A 10 5.08 6.55 0.30
N CYS A 11 5.72 5.51 0.82
CA CYS A 11 6.93 5.64 1.62
C CYS A 11 7.89 4.48 1.32
N ILE A 12 9.10 4.81 0.88
CA ILE A 12 10.16 3.86 0.57
C ILE A 12 11.33 4.13 1.50
N THR A 13 11.70 3.14 2.32
CA THR A 13 12.74 3.23 3.33
C THR A 13 13.78 2.12 3.15
N GLY A 14 15.06 2.42 3.49
CA GLY A 14 16.13 1.43 3.49
C GLY A 14 16.37 0.81 2.13
N GLU A 15 16.13 1.54 1.05
CA GLU A 15 16.30 1.07 -0.33
C GLU A 15 15.52 -0.21 -0.66
N TYR A 16 14.40 -0.46 0.05
CA TYR A 16 13.60 -1.66 -0.12
C TYR A 16 13.05 -1.78 -1.54
N ASP A 17 12.40 -0.73 -2.04
CA ASP A 17 11.93 -0.60 -3.42
C ASP A 17 12.62 0.54 -4.15
N ASP A 18 12.54 0.55 -5.48
CA ASP A 18 12.92 1.71 -6.28
C ASP A 18 11.73 2.65 -6.45
N ALA A 19 12.01 3.96 -6.53
CA ALA A 19 10.99 4.96 -6.80
C ALA A 19 10.47 4.80 -8.24
N CYS A 20 9.24 4.31 -8.39
CA CYS A 20 8.60 4.11 -9.68
C CYS A 20 7.77 5.32 -10.08
N ALA A 21 7.84 5.69 -11.37
CA ALA A 21 6.88 6.63 -11.95
C ALA A 21 5.59 5.89 -12.33
N HIS A 22 4.45 6.53 -12.15
CA HIS A 22 3.21 6.07 -12.74
C HIS A 22 3.20 6.37 -14.25
N VAL A 23 2.62 5.47 -15.04
CA VAL A 23 2.43 5.69 -16.48
C VAL A 23 1.29 6.67 -16.74
N TYR A 24 0.24 6.58 -15.92
CA TYR A 24 -0.86 7.54 -15.93
C TYR A 24 -0.88 8.34 -14.62
N VAL A 25 -0.94 9.66 -14.75
CA VAL A 25 -1.02 10.63 -13.65
C VAL A 25 -2.29 11.45 -13.81
N ASP A 26 -3.10 11.55 -12.75
CA ASP A 26 -4.27 12.43 -12.68
C ASP A 26 -3.86 13.70 -11.92
N ASP A 27 -3.78 14.83 -12.59
CA ASP A 27 -3.35 16.15 -12.07
C ASP A 27 -4.35 16.79 -11.08
N THR A 28 -5.48 16.13 -10.83
CA THR A 28 -6.37 16.51 -9.73
C THR A 28 -5.92 16.00 -8.36
N TRP A 29 -4.84 15.22 -8.30
CA TRP A 29 -4.20 14.69 -7.09
C TRP A 29 -2.79 15.26 -6.93
N ASP A 30 -2.41 15.53 -5.68
CA ASP A 30 -1.01 15.75 -5.34
C ASP A 30 -0.32 14.40 -5.09
N TYR A 31 0.96 14.29 -5.44
CA TYR A 31 1.74 13.05 -5.30
C TYR A 31 2.91 13.28 -4.35
N VAL A 32 2.98 12.51 -3.27
CA VAL A 32 4.00 12.67 -2.24
C VAL A 32 4.71 11.32 -1.98
N MET A 33 6.04 11.35 -2.02
CA MET A 33 6.85 10.19 -1.64
C MET A 33 7.70 10.55 -0.43
N PHE A 34 7.56 9.78 0.65
CA PHE A 34 8.47 9.85 1.79
C PHE A 34 9.60 8.86 1.61
N THR A 35 10.84 9.28 1.94
CA THR A 35 12.01 8.42 1.78
C THR A 35 13.15 8.85 2.70
N ASP A 36 14.07 7.93 2.99
CA ASP A 36 15.37 8.16 3.62
C ASP A 36 16.53 8.15 2.60
N ASN A 37 16.23 7.98 1.32
CA ASN A 37 17.24 7.94 0.27
C ASN A 37 17.78 9.35 0.00
N GLN A 38 19.06 9.58 0.32
CA GLN A 38 19.72 10.89 0.25
C GLN A 38 19.78 11.45 -1.18
N TYR A 39 19.89 10.59 -2.19
CA TYR A 39 19.89 11.02 -3.58
C TYR A 39 18.53 11.61 -3.97
N LEU A 40 17.42 10.98 -3.57
CA LEU A 40 16.07 11.48 -3.84
C LEU A 40 15.78 12.74 -3.01
N LEU A 41 16.25 12.81 -1.77
CA LEU A 41 16.06 14.00 -0.91
C LEU A 41 16.77 15.24 -1.45
N GLY A 42 17.83 15.07 -2.26
CA GLY A 42 18.44 16.15 -3.02
C GLY A 42 17.60 16.68 -4.19
N MET A 43 16.47 16.03 -4.49
CA MET A 43 15.56 16.40 -5.56
C MET A 43 14.18 16.73 -4.97
N PRO A 44 13.75 18.00 -4.89
CA PRO A 44 12.44 18.34 -4.33
C PRO A 44 11.29 17.68 -5.12
N GLN A 45 11.53 17.38 -6.39
CA GLN A 45 10.62 16.66 -7.26
C GLN A 45 11.37 15.58 -8.04
N TYR A 46 10.82 14.36 -8.06
CA TYR A 46 11.29 13.25 -8.87
C TYR A 46 10.12 12.70 -9.68
N MET A 47 10.15 12.90 -11.00
CA MET A 47 9.02 12.62 -11.90
C MET A 47 7.76 13.40 -11.44
N HIS A 48 6.67 12.70 -11.11
CA HIS A 48 5.45 13.33 -10.57
C HIS A 48 5.43 13.38 -9.03
N TRP A 49 6.41 12.78 -8.35
CA TRP A 49 6.49 12.73 -6.89
C TRP A 49 7.14 13.99 -6.31
N GLN A 50 6.45 14.65 -5.37
CA GLN A 50 7.08 15.54 -4.42
C GLN A 50 7.82 14.69 -3.38
N ILE A 51 9.13 14.84 -3.30
CA ILE A 51 9.95 14.06 -2.37
C ILE A 51 9.98 14.77 -1.02
N ARG A 52 9.70 14.00 0.04
CA ARG A 52 9.74 14.49 1.41
C ARG A 52 10.56 13.55 2.31
N PRO A 53 11.30 14.09 3.30
CA PRO A 53 11.95 13.28 4.30
C PRO A 53 10.93 12.56 5.18
N LEU A 54 11.38 11.46 5.82
CA LEU A 54 10.55 10.74 6.77
C LEU A 54 10.10 11.67 7.90
N GLN A 55 8.81 11.59 8.25
CA GLN A 55 8.24 12.27 9.41
C GLN A 55 8.32 11.41 10.68
N PHE A 56 8.68 10.15 10.53
CA PHE A 56 8.92 9.20 11.61
C PHE A 56 9.99 8.20 11.17
N ASP A 57 11.09 8.14 11.91
CA ASP A 57 12.32 7.36 11.61
C ASP A 57 12.87 6.59 12.83
N LYS A 58 12.04 6.40 13.87
CA LYS A 58 12.51 5.94 15.21
C LYS A 58 12.48 4.43 15.40
N LEU A 59 12.13 3.67 14.36
CA LEU A 59 12.01 2.22 14.39
C LEU A 59 12.80 1.58 13.22
N THR A 60 12.54 0.31 12.95
CA THR A 60 13.07 -0.35 11.74
C THR A 60 12.50 0.27 10.48
N ASN A 61 13.22 0.20 9.37
CA ASN A 61 12.78 0.72 8.07
C ASN A 61 11.34 0.30 7.73
N VAL A 62 11.02 -0.99 7.90
CA VAL A 62 9.66 -1.49 7.64
C VAL A 62 8.63 -0.82 8.53
N LYS A 63 8.88 -0.68 9.83
CA LYS A 63 7.92 -0.02 10.74
C LYS A 63 7.85 1.49 10.49
N ASN A 64 8.93 2.13 10.09
CA ASN A 64 8.92 3.53 9.68
C ASN A 64 8.03 3.74 8.45
N ALA A 65 8.15 2.89 7.42
CA ALA A 65 7.24 2.91 6.26
C ALA A 65 5.78 2.65 6.67
N ARG A 66 5.52 1.69 7.56
CA ARG A 66 4.16 1.41 8.08
C ARG A 66 3.58 2.57 8.88
N TRP A 67 4.41 3.34 9.60
CA TRP A 67 3.93 4.54 10.27
C TRP A 67 3.39 5.56 9.26
N HIS A 68 4.12 5.81 8.17
CA HIS A 68 3.68 6.72 7.10
C HIS A 68 2.39 6.20 6.44
N LYS A 69 2.34 4.91 6.13
CA LYS A 69 1.14 4.27 5.57
C LYS A 69 -0.09 4.48 6.43
N ILE A 70 0.04 4.31 7.73
CA ILE A 70 -1.09 4.28 8.66
C ILE A 70 -1.54 5.69 9.09
N ASN A 71 -0.60 6.61 9.33
CA ASN A 71 -0.88 7.89 9.98
C ASN A 71 -1.13 9.05 8.97
N ALA A 72 -1.89 8.82 7.91
CA ALA A 72 -2.19 9.86 6.92
C ALA A 72 -2.77 11.15 7.52
N ASN A 73 -3.58 11.04 8.57
CA ASN A 73 -4.15 12.20 9.26
C ASN A 73 -3.12 13.11 9.93
N LYS A 74 -1.93 12.60 10.23
CA LYS A 74 -0.82 13.38 10.76
C LYS A 74 0.04 13.98 9.65
N LEU A 75 0.15 13.28 8.52
CA LEU A 75 0.96 13.68 7.38
C LEU A 75 0.27 14.75 6.52
N PHE A 76 -1.06 14.68 6.45
CA PHE A 76 -1.86 15.45 5.51
C PHE A 76 -3.13 16.03 6.16
N PRO A 77 -3.00 16.79 7.27
CA PRO A 77 -4.18 17.33 7.97
C PRO A 77 -5.03 18.26 7.09
N GLU A 78 -4.42 18.89 6.07
CA GLU A 78 -5.06 19.82 5.14
C GLU A 78 -5.76 19.16 3.94
N TYR A 79 -5.58 17.83 3.76
CA TYR A 79 -6.23 17.06 2.71
C TYR A 79 -7.45 16.33 3.26
N GLU A 80 -8.49 16.21 2.44
CA GLU A 80 -9.69 15.48 2.81
C GLU A 80 -9.57 13.98 2.54
N ILE A 81 -8.86 13.62 1.49
CA ILE A 81 -8.74 12.26 0.98
C ILE A 81 -7.27 11.91 0.76
N SER A 82 -6.89 10.72 1.19
CA SER A 82 -5.61 10.13 0.85
C SER A 82 -5.76 8.77 0.17
N LEU A 83 -4.91 8.52 -0.80
CA LEU A 83 -4.73 7.23 -1.45
C LEU A 83 -3.29 6.77 -1.19
N TRP A 84 -3.13 5.77 -0.32
CA TRP A 84 -1.88 5.06 -0.17
C TRP A 84 -1.69 4.07 -1.30
N ILE A 85 -0.49 4.00 -1.84
CA ILE A 85 -0.07 2.97 -2.79
C ILE A 85 1.30 2.48 -2.34
N ASP A 86 1.50 1.16 -2.22
CA ASP A 86 2.82 0.57 -1.94
C ASP A 86 3.81 0.97 -3.05
N GLY A 87 5.08 1.21 -2.70
CA GLY A 87 6.10 1.80 -3.59
C GLY A 87 6.40 1.00 -4.86
N ASN A 88 6.02 -0.26 -4.88
CA ASN A 88 6.19 -1.16 -6.01
C ASN A 88 4.96 -1.24 -6.94
N ILE A 89 3.96 -0.39 -6.76
CA ILE A 89 2.75 -0.38 -7.60
C ILE A 89 2.79 0.84 -8.53
N VAL A 90 2.62 0.58 -9.82
CA VAL A 90 2.56 1.59 -10.88
C VAL A 90 1.14 1.69 -11.42
N ILE A 91 0.58 2.91 -11.45
CA ILE A 91 -0.71 3.18 -12.10
C ILE A 91 -0.48 3.24 -13.61
N MET A 92 -1.17 2.37 -14.35
CA MET A 92 -0.99 2.18 -15.78
C MET A 92 -2.02 2.92 -16.61
N LYS A 93 -3.27 3.07 -16.11
CA LYS A 93 -4.42 3.53 -16.93
C LYS A 93 -5.33 4.49 -16.17
N PRO A 94 -6.03 5.39 -16.90
CA PRO A 94 -7.01 6.31 -16.31
C PRO A 94 -8.20 5.59 -15.65
N THR A 95 -8.54 4.38 -16.08
CA THR A 95 -9.65 3.58 -15.52
C THR A 95 -9.49 3.30 -14.03
N PHE A 96 -8.25 3.24 -13.53
CA PHE A 96 -8.00 3.18 -12.08
C PHE A 96 -8.56 4.42 -11.37
N PHE A 97 -8.32 5.62 -11.91
CA PHE A 97 -8.86 6.85 -11.32
C PHE A 97 -10.37 6.97 -11.48
N GLU A 98 -10.96 6.43 -12.55
CA GLU A 98 -12.41 6.37 -12.69
C GLU A 98 -13.02 5.54 -11.56
N ARG A 99 -12.40 4.40 -11.22
CA ARG A 99 -12.76 3.56 -10.06
C ARG A 99 -12.62 4.34 -8.76
N ILE A 100 -11.48 4.95 -8.50
CA ILE A 100 -11.21 5.73 -7.28
C ILE A 100 -12.21 6.91 -7.16
N ASN A 101 -12.47 7.62 -8.23
CA ASN A 101 -13.37 8.76 -8.24
C ASN A 101 -14.85 8.36 -7.97
N ARG A 102 -15.28 7.13 -8.30
CA ARG A 102 -16.59 6.62 -7.87
C ARG A 102 -16.70 6.55 -6.35
N PHE A 103 -15.68 6.04 -5.66
CA PHE A 103 -15.65 6.01 -4.18
C PHE A 103 -15.58 7.42 -3.57
N VAL A 104 -14.85 8.32 -4.19
CA VAL A 104 -14.78 9.73 -3.73
C VAL A 104 -16.17 10.38 -3.82
N LYS A 105 -16.86 10.22 -4.95
CA LYS A 105 -18.19 10.79 -5.19
C LYS A 105 -19.27 10.16 -4.30
N SER A 106 -19.21 8.86 -4.04
CA SER A 106 -20.18 8.17 -3.17
C SER A 106 -19.99 8.47 -1.68
N GLY A 107 -18.95 9.22 -1.31
CA GLY A 107 -18.67 9.53 0.10
C GLY A 107 -18.06 8.36 0.87
N THR A 108 -17.53 7.35 0.20
CA THR A 108 -16.88 6.19 0.84
C THR A 108 -15.81 6.64 1.83
N THR A 109 -15.86 6.12 3.05
CA THR A 109 -14.95 6.51 4.12
C THR A 109 -13.59 5.83 4.00
N ILE A 110 -13.59 4.54 3.62
CA ILE A 110 -12.39 3.75 3.37
C ILE A 110 -12.68 2.63 2.37
N ALA A 111 -11.79 2.45 1.38
CA ALA A 111 -11.83 1.33 0.44
C ALA A 111 -10.45 0.69 0.32
N ILE A 112 -10.40 -0.65 0.37
CA ILE A 112 -9.17 -1.46 0.34
C ILE A 112 -9.45 -2.74 -0.45
N PRO A 113 -8.48 -3.29 -1.22
CA PRO A 113 -8.61 -4.59 -1.86
C PRO A 113 -8.88 -5.72 -0.85
N ILE A 114 -9.69 -6.70 -1.25
CA ILE A 114 -9.83 -7.96 -0.53
C ILE A 114 -8.58 -8.81 -0.79
N HIS A 115 -8.09 -9.50 0.25
CA HIS A 115 -6.95 -10.40 0.12
C HIS A 115 -7.24 -11.53 -0.90
N PRO A 116 -6.30 -11.84 -1.81
CA PRO A 116 -6.55 -12.77 -2.92
C PRO A 116 -6.84 -14.21 -2.48
N GLU A 117 -6.22 -14.68 -1.39
CA GLU A 117 -6.21 -16.11 -1.06
C GLU A 117 -6.86 -16.43 0.30
N ARG A 118 -6.92 -15.49 1.22
CA ARG A 118 -7.32 -15.75 2.61
C ARG A 118 -8.37 -14.77 3.10
N THR A 119 -9.24 -15.26 3.97
CA THR A 119 -10.34 -14.50 4.59
C THR A 119 -10.17 -14.34 6.10
N CYS A 120 -9.10 -14.90 6.66
CA CYS A 120 -8.89 -14.99 8.10
C CYS A 120 -7.50 -14.47 8.49
N ILE A 121 -7.44 -13.50 9.42
CA ILE A 121 -6.17 -13.00 9.96
C ILE A 121 -5.33 -14.12 10.59
N TYR A 122 -5.96 -15.06 11.27
CA TYR A 122 -5.25 -16.15 11.95
C TYR A 122 -4.58 -17.11 10.97
N ASP A 123 -5.20 -17.34 9.82
CA ASP A 123 -4.63 -18.19 8.78
C ASP A 123 -3.52 -17.48 8.02
N GLU A 124 -3.66 -16.15 7.82
CA GLU A 124 -2.57 -15.31 7.32
C GLU A 124 -1.38 -15.31 8.29
N ALA A 125 -1.61 -15.26 9.59
CA ALA A 125 -0.56 -15.34 10.60
C ALA A 125 0.22 -16.66 10.53
N GLU A 126 -0.45 -17.78 10.31
CA GLU A 126 0.24 -19.07 10.11
C GLU A 126 1.10 -19.04 8.84
N LYS A 127 0.55 -18.51 7.74
CA LYS A 127 1.30 -18.40 6.47
C LYS A 127 2.55 -17.52 6.60
N ILE A 128 2.47 -16.39 7.28
CA ILE A 128 3.61 -15.51 7.54
C ILE A 128 4.69 -16.20 8.37
N LYS A 129 4.29 -17.06 9.34
CA LYS A 129 5.23 -17.87 10.13
C LYS A 129 5.91 -18.95 9.30
N GLU A 130 5.16 -19.64 8.42
CA GLU A 130 5.70 -20.63 7.48
C GLU A 130 6.75 -19.98 6.56
N LEU A 131 6.43 -18.83 5.99
CA LEU A 131 7.30 -18.08 5.09
C LEU A 131 8.44 -17.33 5.82
N LYS A 132 8.50 -17.40 7.16
CA LYS A 132 9.52 -16.71 7.99
C LYS A 132 9.62 -15.20 7.73
N ILE A 133 8.52 -14.55 7.37
CA ILE A 133 8.48 -13.13 7.03
C ILE A 133 8.67 -12.24 8.26
N ASP A 134 8.21 -12.71 9.43
CA ASP A 134 8.38 -12.01 10.70
C ASP A 134 8.63 -13.00 11.87
N ASN A 135 8.98 -12.46 13.03
CA ASN A 135 9.27 -13.26 14.22
C ASN A 135 8.03 -14.03 14.71
N LYS A 136 8.15 -15.36 14.81
CA LYS A 136 7.06 -16.27 15.21
C LYS A 136 6.48 -15.91 16.59
N ASN A 137 7.32 -15.55 17.56
CA ASN A 137 6.85 -15.23 18.91
C ASN A 137 6.04 -13.91 18.89
N THR A 138 6.50 -12.92 18.16
CA THR A 138 5.81 -11.64 18.00
C THR A 138 4.42 -11.85 17.35
N ILE A 139 4.34 -12.66 16.30
CA ILE A 139 3.07 -13.01 15.64
C ILE A 139 2.15 -13.75 16.62
N ASN A 140 2.67 -14.73 17.38
CA ASN A 140 1.85 -15.48 18.35
C ASN A 140 1.30 -14.56 19.45
N GLN A 141 2.10 -13.61 19.95
CA GLN A 141 1.65 -12.62 20.94
C GLN A 141 0.54 -11.74 20.37
N GLU A 142 0.68 -11.29 19.12
CA GLU A 142 -0.37 -10.52 18.43
C GLU A 142 -1.66 -11.34 18.30
N MET A 143 -1.58 -12.56 17.78
CA MET A 143 -2.76 -13.43 17.61
C MET A 143 -3.42 -13.76 18.95
N ARG A 144 -2.66 -13.97 20.02
CA ARG A 144 -3.20 -14.11 21.38
C ARG A 144 -3.95 -12.86 21.81
N ARG A 145 -3.39 -11.68 21.56
CA ARG A 145 -4.03 -10.39 21.88
C ARG A 145 -5.36 -10.22 21.15
N LEU A 146 -5.41 -10.58 19.88
CA LEU A 146 -6.64 -10.48 19.08
C LEU A 146 -7.72 -11.45 19.61
N ARG A 147 -7.37 -12.70 19.90
CA ARG A 147 -8.31 -13.69 20.50
C ARG A 147 -8.87 -13.21 21.84
N LEU A 148 -8.01 -12.69 22.73
CA LEU A 148 -8.43 -12.16 24.02
C LEU A 148 -9.33 -10.92 23.90
N SER A 149 -9.27 -10.19 22.80
CA SER A 149 -10.19 -9.07 22.52
C SER A 149 -11.53 -9.51 21.93
N GLY A 150 -11.74 -10.82 21.71
CA GLY A 150 -12.95 -11.38 21.12
C GLY A 150 -13.03 -11.25 19.60
N TYR A 151 -11.90 -10.99 18.91
CA TYR A 151 -11.91 -10.87 17.45
C TYR A 151 -12.23 -12.24 16.82
N PRO A 152 -13.29 -12.35 16.00
CA PRO A 152 -13.72 -13.62 15.45
C PRO A 152 -12.78 -14.14 14.36
N ARG A 153 -12.82 -15.44 14.11
CA ARG A 153 -12.24 -16.04 12.90
C ARG A 153 -13.07 -15.64 11.68
N GLU A 154 -12.45 -15.74 10.50
CA GLU A 154 -13.13 -15.54 9.20
C GLU A 154 -13.90 -14.22 9.08
N ASN A 155 -13.40 -13.19 9.73
CA ASN A 155 -13.99 -11.85 9.71
C ASN A 155 -13.45 -10.98 8.55
N GLY A 156 -13.08 -11.61 7.45
CA GLY A 156 -12.46 -10.99 6.29
C GLY A 156 -10.97 -10.70 6.46
N LEU A 157 -10.29 -10.52 5.35
CA LEU A 157 -8.91 -10.07 5.27
C LEU A 157 -8.74 -9.11 4.09
N ASN A 158 -8.17 -7.94 4.36
CA ASN A 158 -7.87 -6.97 3.33
C ASN A 158 -6.37 -6.98 2.99
N GLU A 159 -6.04 -6.76 1.72
CA GLU A 159 -4.68 -6.51 1.27
C GLU A 159 -4.39 -5.01 1.29
N THR A 160 -3.56 -4.58 2.24
CA THR A 160 -3.34 -3.15 2.52
C THR A 160 -2.37 -2.45 1.56
N CYS A 161 -2.10 -3.02 0.39
CA CYS A 161 -1.20 -2.46 -0.62
C CYS A 161 -1.73 -1.15 -1.25
N ILE A 162 -3.07 -0.98 -1.30
CA ILE A 162 -3.75 0.23 -1.77
C ILE A 162 -4.83 0.59 -0.75
N ILE A 163 -4.87 1.86 -0.31
CA ILE A 163 -5.84 2.31 0.70
C ILE A 163 -6.37 3.69 0.33
N LEU A 164 -7.60 3.77 -0.12
CA LEU A 164 -8.34 5.02 -0.24
C LEU A 164 -9.05 5.32 1.07
N ARG A 165 -8.94 6.55 1.61
CA ARG A 165 -9.63 6.91 2.85
C ARG A 165 -9.84 8.41 3.03
N ARG A 166 -10.93 8.76 3.74
CA ARG A 166 -11.12 10.08 4.36
C ARG A 166 -10.38 10.09 5.70
N HIS A 167 -9.08 10.30 5.66
CA HIS A 167 -8.16 10.02 6.77
C HIS A 167 -8.38 10.90 8.01
N ASN A 168 -9.07 12.03 7.87
CA ASN A 168 -9.45 12.93 8.98
C ASN A 168 -10.81 12.59 9.60
N ASP A 169 -11.58 11.64 9.04
CA ASP A 169 -12.81 11.17 9.68
C ASP A 169 -12.52 10.62 11.08
N LYS A 170 -13.37 10.99 12.05
CA LYS A 170 -13.17 10.63 13.46
C LYS A 170 -13.09 9.12 13.72
N LYS A 171 -13.82 8.28 12.95
CA LYS A 171 -13.75 6.82 13.08
C LYS A 171 -12.46 6.31 12.45
N ILE A 172 -12.05 6.86 11.30
CA ILE A 172 -10.79 6.50 10.63
C ILE A 172 -9.59 6.88 11.49
N VAL A 173 -9.58 8.05 12.11
CA VAL A 173 -8.51 8.45 13.05
C VAL A 173 -8.39 7.46 14.22
N ARG A 174 -9.52 7.00 14.79
CA ARG A 174 -9.49 5.98 15.85
C ARG A 174 -8.96 4.63 15.35
N LEU A 175 -9.40 4.20 14.16
CA LEU A 175 -8.89 3.00 13.49
C LEU A 175 -7.37 3.11 13.29
N GLN A 176 -6.88 4.20 12.70
CA GLN A 176 -5.46 4.42 12.44
C GLN A 176 -4.61 4.35 13.72
N ARG A 177 -5.10 4.94 14.83
CA ARG A 177 -4.43 4.87 16.14
C ARG A 177 -4.35 3.44 16.67
N ALA A 178 -5.45 2.68 16.59
CA ALA A 178 -5.49 1.29 17.04
C ALA A 178 -4.60 0.39 16.16
N TRP A 179 -4.68 0.57 14.84
CA TRP A 179 -3.85 -0.15 13.88
C TRP A 179 -2.36 0.11 14.10
N TRP A 180 -1.97 1.38 14.20
CA TRP A 180 -0.58 1.72 14.50
C TRP A 180 -0.10 1.13 15.83
N LYS A 181 -0.92 1.18 16.87
CA LYS A 181 -0.59 0.58 18.18
C LYS A 181 -0.25 -0.90 18.05
N MET A 182 -0.95 -1.64 17.20
CA MET A 182 -0.67 -3.06 16.95
C MET A 182 0.65 -3.23 16.20
N VAL A 183 0.83 -2.54 15.07
CA VAL A 183 2.08 -2.62 14.28
C VAL A 183 3.30 -2.16 15.07
N HIS A 184 3.16 -1.13 15.90
CA HIS A 184 4.24 -0.67 16.77
C HIS A 184 4.70 -1.74 17.75
N ASN A 185 3.76 -2.38 18.44
CA ASN A 185 4.05 -3.29 19.56
C ASN A 185 4.26 -4.75 19.13
N TYR A 186 3.74 -5.14 17.97
CA TYR A 186 3.74 -6.52 17.50
C TYR A 186 4.35 -6.65 16.10
N SER A 187 3.73 -7.46 15.24
CA SER A 187 4.25 -7.75 13.91
C SER A 187 4.36 -6.50 13.03
N LYS A 188 5.45 -6.44 12.25
CA LYS A 188 5.63 -5.45 11.19
C LYS A 188 4.66 -5.65 10.00
N ARG A 189 3.94 -6.79 9.98
CA ARG A 189 2.92 -7.10 8.95
C ARG A 189 1.60 -6.43 9.31
N ASP A 190 1.39 -5.27 8.74
CA ASP A 190 0.24 -4.40 8.99
C ASP A 190 -1.12 -5.05 8.67
N GLN A 191 -1.16 -5.98 7.70
CA GLN A 191 -2.34 -6.78 7.39
C GLN A 191 -2.88 -7.60 8.57
N LEU A 192 -2.00 -8.06 9.48
CA LEU A 192 -2.42 -8.87 10.63
C LEU A 192 -3.29 -8.14 11.65
N SER A 193 -3.33 -6.81 11.59
CA SER A 193 -4.08 -6.01 12.57
C SER A 193 -5.06 -5.00 11.95
N TYR A 194 -5.04 -4.79 10.64
CA TYR A 194 -5.96 -3.84 10.00
C TYR A 194 -7.43 -4.22 10.25
N ASN A 195 -7.84 -5.43 9.88
CA ASN A 195 -9.24 -5.86 10.00
C ASN A 195 -9.72 -5.89 11.46
N TRP A 196 -8.82 -6.24 12.41
CA TRP A 196 -9.12 -6.11 13.83
C TRP A 196 -9.37 -4.65 14.24
N ALA A 197 -8.55 -3.70 13.78
CA ALA A 197 -8.74 -2.29 14.10
C ALA A 197 -10.05 -1.75 13.50
N ALA A 198 -10.39 -2.16 12.27
CA ALA A 198 -11.67 -1.82 11.63
C ALA A 198 -12.87 -2.37 12.43
N TRP A 199 -12.85 -3.64 12.79
CA TRP A 199 -13.86 -4.29 13.62
C TRP A 199 -14.00 -3.60 14.98
N ARG A 200 -12.90 -3.35 15.67
CA ARG A 200 -12.87 -2.71 17.00
C ARG A 200 -13.52 -1.33 17.02
N HIS A 201 -13.40 -0.59 15.92
CA HIS A 201 -13.95 0.76 15.79
C HIS A 201 -15.22 0.83 14.94
N ARG A 202 -15.80 -0.32 14.58
CA ARG A 202 -17.02 -0.43 13.76
C ARG A 202 -16.91 0.39 12.46
N VAL A 203 -15.75 0.28 11.80
CA VAL A 203 -15.51 0.86 10.49
C VAL A 203 -15.81 -0.20 9.44
N HIS A 204 -16.75 0.09 8.56
CA HIS A 204 -17.00 -0.74 7.38
C HIS A 204 -15.94 -0.44 6.33
N THR A 205 -15.22 -1.46 5.88
CA THR A 205 -14.27 -1.37 4.78
C THR A 205 -14.97 -1.74 3.49
N THR A 206 -15.02 -0.82 2.54
CA THR A 206 -15.59 -1.08 1.20
C THR A 206 -14.56 -1.85 0.36
N PRO A 207 -14.92 -2.97 -0.28
CA PRO A 207 -14.06 -3.61 -1.27
C PRO A 207 -13.71 -2.63 -2.39
N MET A 208 -12.41 -2.49 -2.69
CA MET A 208 -11.98 -1.57 -3.75
C MET A 208 -12.16 -2.18 -5.15
N PHE A 209 -12.17 -3.50 -5.25
CA PHE A 209 -12.35 -4.28 -6.46
C PHE A 209 -13.47 -5.29 -6.26
N ASP A 210 -14.06 -5.76 -7.34
CA ASP A 210 -15.29 -6.58 -7.30
C ASP A 210 -15.01 -8.01 -6.78
N THR A 211 -13.80 -8.52 -7.03
CA THR A 211 -13.39 -9.86 -6.58
C THR A 211 -12.05 -9.84 -5.82
N PRO A 212 -11.81 -10.82 -4.92
CA PRO A 212 -10.52 -10.96 -4.24
C PRO A 212 -9.36 -11.09 -5.23
N GLY A 213 -8.30 -10.29 -5.02
CA GLY A 213 -7.10 -10.33 -5.86
C GLY A 213 -7.23 -9.72 -7.26
N GLU A 214 -8.40 -9.25 -7.67
CA GLU A 214 -8.64 -8.68 -9.00
C GLU A 214 -7.63 -7.60 -9.39
N HIS A 215 -7.23 -6.74 -8.45
CA HIS A 215 -6.25 -5.67 -8.66
C HIS A 215 -4.89 -6.16 -9.18
N ARG A 216 -4.55 -7.44 -8.97
CA ARG A 216 -3.29 -8.05 -9.46
C ARG A 216 -3.36 -8.48 -10.93
N HIS A 217 -4.58 -8.66 -11.44
CA HIS A 217 -4.83 -9.18 -12.80
C HIS A 217 -5.29 -8.09 -13.78
N LEU A 218 -5.84 -6.98 -13.26
CA LEU A 218 -6.25 -5.85 -14.09
C LEU A 218 -5.03 -5.12 -14.66
N ASN A 219 -5.16 -4.70 -15.92
CA ASN A 219 -4.13 -3.90 -16.59
C ASN A 219 -4.13 -2.41 -16.17
N GLU A 220 -4.91 -2.07 -15.13
CA GLU A 220 -4.92 -0.74 -14.50
C GLU A 220 -3.68 -0.49 -13.65
N LEU A 221 -3.11 -1.56 -13.10
CA LEU A 221 -1.98 -1.54 -12.19
C LEU A 221 -0.88 -2.50 -12.65
N LEU A 222 0.36 -2.18 -12.31
CA LEU A 222 1.51 -3.03 -12.50
C LEU A 222 2.27 -3.16 -11.18
N PHE A 223 2.53 -4.39 -10.76
CA PHE A 223 3.34 -4.70 -9.59
C PHE A 223 4.78 -4.95 -10.03
N VAL A 224 5.70 -4.16 -9.49
CA VAL A 224 7.14 -4.21 -9.82
C VAL A 224 7.87 -4.83 -8.64
N HIS A 225 8.66 -5.88 -8.88
CA HIS A 225 9.44 -6.55 -7.84
C HIS A 225 10.93 -6.46 -8.11
N LYS A 226 11.71 -6.16 -7.08
CA LYS A 226 13.17 -6.27 -7.15
C LYS A 226 13.59 -7.74 -7.15
N ARG A 227 14.55 -8.11 -8.00
CA ARG A 227 15.14 -9.45 -8.00
C ARG A 227 15.82 -9.86 -6.70
N SER A 228 16.17 -8.89 -5.83
CA SER A 228 16.71 -9.14 -4.48
C SER A 228 15.67 -9.63 -3.49
N HIS A 229 14.38 -9.47 -3.79
CA HIS A 229 13.31 -10.03 -2.98
C HIS A 229 13.10 -11.47 -3.47
N ASN A 230 13.58 -12.46 -2.75
CA ASN A 230 13.47 -13.91 -3.03
C ASN A 230 12.00 -14.41 -3.05
N GLN A 231 11.14 -13.78 -3.83
CA GLN A 231 9.75 -14.18 -4.03
C GLN A 231 9.59 -14.63 -5.47
N SER A 232 9.09 -15.83 -5.67
CA SER A 232 8.66 -16.27 -6.99
C SER A 232 7.52 -15.38 -7.48
N PRO A 233 7.49 -14.97 -8.77
CA PRO A 233 6.35 -14.26 -9.34
C PRO A 233 5.10 -15.11 -9.13
N SER A 234 4.10 -14.56 -8.45
CA SER A 234 2.85 -15.27 -8.22
C SER A 234 1.95 -15.28 -9.45
N ASP A 235 2.22 -14.39 -10.43
CA ASP A 235 1.37 -14.18 -11.60
C ASP A 235 2.12 -13.61 -12.81
N ASN A 236 1.56 -13.82 -14.01
CA ASN A 236 2.06 -13.34 -15.31
C ASN A 236 2.11 -11.80 -15.45
N PHE A 237 1.77 -11.06 -14.41
CA PHE A 237 1.74 -9.60 -14.42
C PHE A 237 2.81 -8.94 -13.55
N ASP A 238 3.58 -9.73 -12.82
CA ASP A 238 4.71 -9.22 -12.05
C ASP A 238 5.92 -9.03 -12.96
N ILE A 239 6.54 -7.84 -12.92
CA ILE A 239 7.77 -7.55 -13.63
C ILE A 239 8.94 -7.54 -12.67
N TRP A 240 9.92 -8.38 -12.92
CA TRP A 240 11.21 -8.38 -12.24
C TRP A 240 12.14 -7.40 -12.93
N VAL A 241 12.47 -6.31 -12.23
CA VAL A 241 13.39 -5.31 -12.76
C VAL A 241 14.83 -5.55 -12.29
N GLY A 242 15.75 -5.41 -13.24
CA GLY A 242 17.19 -5.44 -13.00
C GLY A 242 17.71 -4.16 -12.31
N PRO A 243 18.98 -3.80 -12.50
CA PRO A 243 19.61 -2.66 -11.85
C PRO A 243 18.86 -1.33 -12.03
N ARG A 244 19.01 -0.42 -11.06
CA ARG A 244 18.30 0.88 -10.92
C ARG A 244 18.16 1.72 -12.19
N TRP A 245 19.13 1.64 -13.11
CA TRP A 245 19.10 2.41 -14.36
C TRP A 245 18.05 1.92 -15.37
N LEU A 246 17.65 0.65 -15.33
CA LEU A 246 16.61 0.10 -16.20
C LEU A 246 15.22 0.66 -15.86
N VAL A 247 14.94 0.86 -14.59
CA VAL A 247 13.66 1.44 -14.12
C VAL A 247 13.51 2.90 -14.57
N ARG A 248 14.63 3.64 -14.64
CA ARG A 248 14.63 5.03 -15.10
C ARG A 248 14.32 5.17 -16.59
N GLY A 249 14.79 4.25 -17.42
CA GLY A 249 14.52 4.24 -18.86
C GLY A 249 13.13 3.69 -19.22
N LEU A 250 12.66 2.71 -18.46
CA LEU A 250 11.42 1.99 -18.73
C LEU A 250 10.16 2.81 -18.45
N ALA A 251 10.17 3.64 -17.43
CA ALA A 251 9.03 4.51 -17.08
C ALA A 251 8.69 5.52 -18.18
N LEU A 252 9.66 5.88 -19.04
CA LEU A 252 9.47 6.86 -20.12
C LEU A 252 9.13 6.21 -21.48
N PHE A 253 9.40 4.93 -21.68
CA PHE A 253 9.35 4.36 -23.04
C PHE A 253 8.40 3.18 -23.25
N VAL A 254 7.82 2.58 -22.21
CA VAL A 254 7.51 1.15 -22.37
C VAL A 254 6.05 0.78 -22.47
N PHE A 255 5.06 1.55 -22.13
CA PHE A 255 3.82 0.86 -21.93
C PHE A 255 2.61 1.33 -22.74
N HIS A 256 2.74 1.29 -24.07
CA HIS A 256 1.56 1.18 -24.92
C HIS A 256 1.00 -0.25 -24.92
N ASN A 257 1.82 -1.26 -24.58
CA ASN A 257 1.32 -2.65 -24.54
C ASN A 257 2.14 -3.54 -23.57
N LYS A 258 1.52 -3.97 -22.48
CA LYS A 258 2.11 -4.82 -21.43
C LYS A 258 2.65 -6.16 -21.98
N LYS A 259 2.02 -6.72 -23.02
CA LYS A 259 2.43 -7.98 -23.67
C LYS A 259 3.74 -7.85 -24.45
N ASP A 260 3.96 -6.72 -25.11
CA ASP A 260 5.14 -6.51 -25.97
C ASP A 260 6.43 -6.39 -25.19
N PHE A 261 6.35 -5.98 -23.92
CA PHE A 261 7.53 -5.87 -23.07
C PHE A 261 8.02 -7.23 -22.56
N ILE A 262 7.10 -8.10 -22.15
CA ILE A 262 7.42 -9.44 -21.64
C ILE A 262 8.14 -10.27 -22.73
N THR A 263 7.65 -10.19 -23.98
CA THR A 263 8.20 -10.97 -25.11
C THR A 263 9.57 -10.50 -25.59
N LYS A 264 9.94 -9.23 -25.40
CA LYS A 264 11.22 -8.68 -25.89
C LYS A 264 12.40 -8.86 -24.91
N HIS A 265 12.16 -9.17 -23.66
CA HIS A 265 13.19 -9.18 -22.61
C HIS A 265 13.35 -10.52 -21.88
N THR A 266 12.68 -11.57 -22.35
CA THR A 266 12.81 -12.96 -21.88
C THR A 266 13.66 -13.86 -22.81
N ARG A 267 14.37 -13.25 -23.78
CA ARG A 267 15.37 -13.93 -24.58
C ARG A 267 16.79 -13.54 -24.21
#